data_0c393edd18f5635cb61efb13e8dc5886
#
_entry.id   0c393edd18f5635cb61efb13e8dc5886
#
_cell.length_a   1.000
_cell.length_b   1.000
_cell.length_c   1.000
_cell.angle_alpha   90.00
_cell.angle_beta   90.00
_cell.angle_gamma   90.00
#
_symmetry.space_group_name_H-M   'P 1'
#
loop_
_entity.id
_entity.type
_entity.pdbx_description
1 polymer ?
#
loop_
_entity_poly.entity_id
_entity_poly.type
_entity_poly.pdbx_seq_one_letter_code
_entity_poly.pdbx_strand_id
1 'polypeptide(L)'
;MTLKPPLLLANPRLRMAMLLLALAAVLALSWTRVLDQPAADYLDATLKRTLVTFAVARALNGSISMLQDVDLSVSPIGVGVTLSPGELLDPINDLIEQFSSILLLASISLGMQKILLTVSNAGLVSALLSGVLVLACLVHWRARSPIWRRQLARLAALLLLLRFFVPVYALASQQLDRQFLQPSLLEASAALDLSREVAQAATQDPVVPATPPASVSQRLADWFRETGATIDIRARIQRLLNQLGALSEHIVTLSVVFLLQSVGLPLFFLSLAGFALRSIWQIGADVPEP
;
A
#
# COMPACT_ATOMS: atom_id res chain seq x y z
N MET A 1 1.72 20.48 -42.60
CA MET A 1 1.54 19.11 -43.13
C MET A 1 0.30 18.53 -42.45
N THR A 2 -0.89 18.73 -43.02
CA THR A 2 -2.17 18.31 -42.47
C THR A 2 -2.35 16.83 -42.77
N LEU A 3 -2.22 16.00 -41.75
CA LEU A 3 -2.51 14.56 -41.82
C LEU A 3 -4.00 14.39 -42.21
N LYS A 4 -4.26 13.96 -43.46
CA LYS A 4 -5.60 13.53 -43.85
C LYS A 4 -6.09 12.44 -42.90
N PRO A 5 -7.31 12.55 -42.33
CA PRO A 5 -7.87 11.49 -41.50
C PRO A 5 -7.93 10.20 -42.31
N PRO A 6 -7.66 9.03 -41.68
CA PRO A 6 -7.68 7.75 -42.39
C PRO A 6 -9.07 7.53 -42.99
N LEU A 7 -9.10 7.05 -44.23
CA LEU A 7 -10.29 6.81 -45.08
C LEU A 7 -11.41 6.02 -44.40
N LEU A 8 -11.06 5.21 -43.39
CA LEU A 8 -12.01 4.44 -42.56
C LEU A 8 -12.95 5.32 -41.71
N LEU A 9 -12.56 6.57 -41.37
CA LEU A 9 -13.37 7.49 -40.58
C LEU A 9 -14.28 8.40 -41.41
N ALA A 10 -14.21 8.32 -42.74
CA ALA A 10 -15.02 9.15 -43.63
C ALA A 10 -16.46 8.61 -43.80
N ASN A 11 -16.71 7.35 -43.52
CA ASN A 11 -18.05 6.74 -43.71
C ASN A 11 -18.92 6.94 -42.46
N PRO A 12 -20.05 7.70 -42.53
CA PRO A 12 -20.90 7.99 -41.38
C PRO A 12 -21.56 6.72 -40.81
N ARG A 13 -21.83 5.71 -41.64
CA ARG A 13 -22.38 4.42 -41.19
C ARG A 13 -21.36 3.63 -40.36
N LEU A 14 -20.08 3.68 -40.75
CA LEU A 14 -19.00 3.00 -40.01
C LEU A 14 -18.75 3.67 -38.66
N ARG A 15 -18.77 4.99 -38.58
CA ARG A 15 -18.69 5.73 -37.31
C ARG A 15 -19.83 5.38 -36.37
N MET A 16 -21.05 5.29 -36.88
CA MET A 16 -22.22 4.90 -36.09
C MET A 16 -22.07 3.45 -35.57
N ALA A 17 -21.67 2.53 -36.44
CA ALA A 17 -21.44 1.14 -36.03
C ALA A 17 -20.36 1.02 -34.93
N MET A 18 -19.26 1.78 -35.05
CA MET A 18 -18.20 1.81 -34.04
C MET A 18 -18.70 2.40 -32.70
N LEU A 19 -19.50 3.46 -32.72
CA LEU A 19 -20.09 4.05 -31.52
C LEU A 19 -21.06 3.08 -30.84
N LEU A 20 -21.90 2.40 -31.61
CA LEU A 20 -22.82 1.38 -31.04
C LEU A 20 -22.06 0.18 -30.48
N LEU A 21 -21.02 -0.25 -31.14
CA LEU A 21 -20.17 -1.35 -30.66
C LEU A 21 -19.43 -0.94 -29.35
N ALA A 22 -18.87 0.26 -29.31
CA ALA A 22 -18.24 0.80 -28.10
C ALA A 22 -19.25 0.92 -26.94
N LEU A 23 -20.46 1.42 -27.24
CA LEU A 23 -21.55 1.50 -26.27
C LEU A 23 -21.92 0.11 -25.74
N ALA A 24 -22.11 -0.86 -26.64
CA ALA A 24 -22.44 -2.24 -26.26
C ALA A 24 -21.32 -2.87 -25.42
N ALA A 25 -20.05 -2.64 -25.76
CA ALA A 25 -18.91 -3.11 -25.00
C ALA A 25 -18.86 -2.51 -23.59
N VAL A 26 -19.06 -1.20 -23.45
CA VAL A 26 -19.11 -0.54 -22.13
C VAL A 26 -20.27 -1.06 -21.28
N LEU A 27 -21.44 -1.23 -21.87
CA LEU A 27 -22.59 -1.80 -21.18
C LEU A 27 -22.34 -3.25 -20.76
N ALA A 28 -21.80 -4.08 -21.64
CA ALA A 28 -21.42 -5.45 -21.31
C ALA A 28 -20.43 -5.49 -20.16
N LEU A 29 -19.33 -4.70 -20.22
CA LEU A 29 -18.35 -4.62 -19.14
C LEU A 29 -18.95 -4.13 -17.82
N SER A 30 -19.91 -3.19 -17.87
CA SER A 30 -20.56 -2.68 -16.66
C SER A 30 -21.43 -3.72 -15.96
N TRP A 31 -22.06 -4.65 -16.71
CA TRP A 31 -22.97 -5.65 -16.16
C TRP A 31 -22.29 -7.00 -15.90
N THR A 32 -21.28 -7.38 -16.67
CA THR A 32 -20.59 -8.69 -16.52
C THR A 32 -19.64 -8.74 -15.33
N ARG A 33 -19.25 -7.60 -14.75
CA ARG A 33 -18.35 -7.51 -13.61
C ARG A 33 -16.98 -8.18 -13.81
N VAL A 34 -16.58 -8.41 -15.04
CA VAL A 34 -15.32 -9.10 -15.38
C VAL A 34 -14.08 -8.39 -14.83
N LEU A 35 -14.13 -7.05 -14.72
CA LEU A 35 -13.04 -6.23 -14.16
C LEU A 35 -13.11 -6.15 -12.62
N ASP A 36 -14.28 -6.33 -12.05
CA ASP A 36 -14.52 -6.07 -10.63
C ASP A 36 -13.96 -7.17 -9.74
N GLN A 37 -14.10 -8.44 -10.16
CA GLN A 37 -13.62 -9.59 -9.40
C GLN A 37 -12.10 -9.57 -9.23
N PRO A 38 -11.29 -9.48 -10.32
CA PRO A 38 -9.83 -9.40 -10.16
C PRO A 38 -9.37 -8.16 -9.40
N ALA A 39 -10.09 -7.04 -9.53
CA ALA A 39 -9.80 -5.83 -8.77
C ALA A 39 -10.08 -6.03 -7.27
N ALA A 40 -11.18 -6.68 -6.91
CA ALA A 40 -11.50 -7.02 -5.53
C ALA A 40 -10.46 -7.97 -4.94
N ASP A 41 -10.10 -9.02 -5.66
CA ASP A 41 -9.10 -10.00 -5.24
C ASP A 41 -7.74 -9.33 -4.98
N TYR A 42 -7.32 -8.42 -5.85
CA TYR A 42 -6.10 -7.64 -5.67
C TYR A 42 -6.15 -6.74 -4.43
N LEU A 43 -7.24 -5.98 -4.24
CA LEU A 43 -7.40 -5.11 -3.08
C LEU A 43 -7.46 -5.91 -1.77
N ASP A 44 -8.13 -7.06 -1.77
CA ASP A 44 -8.22 -7.95 -0.61
C ASP A 44 -6.86 -8.57 -0.26
N ALA A 45 -6.12 -9.03 -1.25
CA ALA A 45 -4.78 -9.57 -1.06
C ALA A 45 -3.81 -8.51 -0.53
N THR A 46 -3.87 -7.29 -1.08
CA THR A 46 -3.01 -6.18 -0.66
C THR A 46 -3.37 -5.71 0.76
N LEU A 47 -4.66 -5.55 1.08
CA LEU A 47 -5.12 -5.19 2.43
C LEU A 47 -4.71 -6.24 3.46
N LYS A 48 -4.91 -7.54 3.15
CA LYS A 48 -4.51 -8.63 4.03
C LYS A 48 -2.99 -8.60 4.29
N ARG A 49 -2.18 -8.44 3.25
CA ARG A 49 -0.73 -8.30 3.36
C ARG A 49 -0.35 -7.15 4.27
N THR A 50 -0.92 -5.96 4.03
CA THR A 50 -0.66 -4.76 4.85
C THR A 50 -1.01 -4.98 6.32
N LEU A 51 -2.15 -5.59 6.61
CA LEU A 51 -2.57 -5.90 7.98
C LEU A 51 -1.67 -6.93 8.67
N VAL A 52 -1.21 -7.95 7.94
CA VAL A 52 -0.26 -8.94 8.47
C VAL A 52 1.07 -8.26 8.79
N THR A 53 1.60 -7.44 7.86
CA THR A 53 2.84 -6.69 8.09
C THR A 53 2.69 -5.71 9.27
N PHE A 54 1.53 -5.07 9.41
CA PHE A 54 1.23 -4.22 10.57
C PHE A 54 1.28 -5.00 11.89
N ALA A 55 0.68 -6.20 11.92
CA ALA A 55 0.72 -7.05 13.11
C ALA A 55 2.16 -7.49 13.45
N VAL A 56 2.97 -7.83 12.44
CA VAL A 56 4.39 -8.17 12.63
C VAL A 56 5.17 -6.98 13.16
N ALA A 57 4.99 -5.79 12.57
CA ALA A 57 5.65 -4.56 13.03
C ALA A 57 5.29 -4.23 14.50
N ARG A 58 4.01 -4.37 14.86
CA ARG A 58 3.56 -4.17 16.26
C ARG A 58 4.13 -5.21 17.21
N ALA A 59 4.22 -6.46 16.80
CA ALA A 59 4.84 -7.51 17.61
C ALA A 59 6.34 -7.24 17.82
N LEU A 60 7.04 -6.80 16.78
CA LEU A 60 8.45 -6.42 16.86
C LEU A 60 8.66 -5.22 17.78
N ASN A 61 7.83 -4.18 17.66
CA ASN A 61 7.85 -3.02 18.56
C ASN A 61 7.69 -3.44 20.04
N GLY A 62 6.72 -4.31 20.33
CA GLY A 62 6.51 -4.83 21.68
C GLY A 62 7.72 -5.63 22.19
N SER A 63 8.34 -6.45 21.34
CA SER A 63 9.55 -7.21 21.72
C SER A 63 10.74 -6.30 21.99
N ILE A 64 10.95 -5.25 21.20
CA ILE A 64 12.01 -4.26 21.41
C ILE A 64 11.77 -3.48 22.70
N SER A 65 10.54 -3.04 22.95
CA SER A 65 10.18 -2.34 24.20
C SER A 65 10.46 -3.20 25.44
N MET A 66 10.19 -4.50 25.39
CA MET A 66 10.56 -5.41 26.49
C MET A 66 12.06 -5.53 26.68
N LEU A 67 12.86 -5.47 25.60
CA LEU A 67 14.32 -5.50 25.68
C LEU A 67 14.90 -4.18 26.22
N GLN A 68 14.23 -3.05 25.96
CA GLN A 68 14.59 -1.73 26.49
C GLN A 68 14.39 -1.64 28.01
N ASP A 69 13.34 -2.28 28.54
CA ASP A 69 13.02 -2.30 29.97
C ASP A 69 13.97 -3.18 30.80
N VAL A 70 14.81 -4.01 30.15
CA VAL A 70 15.82 -4.82 30.84
C VAL A 70 17.03 -3.95 31.18
N ASP A 71 16.97 -3.28 32.32
CA ASP A 71 18.14 -2.60 32.91
C ASP A 71 19.22 -3.61 33.28
N LEU A 72 20.20 -3.76 32.42
CA LEU A 72 21.45 -4.46 32.77
C LEU A 72 22.29 -3.57 33.70
N SER A 73 21.90 -3.52 34.96
CA SER A 73 22.70 -2.93 36.01
C SER A 73 23.91 -3.82 36.32
N VAL A 74 24.86 -3.88 35.40
CA VAL A 74 26.18 -4.43 35.66
C VAL A 74 27.02 -3.31 36.29
N SER A 75 27.01 -3.25 37.60
CA SER A 75 27.89 -2.35 38.38
C SER A 75 29.15 -3.12 38.79
N PRO A 76 30.25 -3.07 38.03
CA PRO A 76 31.53 -3.49 38.55
C PRO A 76 32.04 -2.34 39.42
N ILE A 77 32.53 -2.70 40.59
CA ILE A 77 33.12 -1.86 41.64
C ILE A 77 33.91 -0.68 41.05
N GLY A 78 33.32 0.52 41.08
CA GLY A 78 34.08 1.78 41.10
C GLY A 78 34.19 2.61 39.82
N VAL A 79 33.75 2.16 38.63
CA VAL A 79 33.70 3.01 37.44
C VAL A 79 32.39 2.71 36.67
N GLY A 80 31.38 3.57 36.88
CA GLY A 80 30.08 3.43 36.25
C GLY A 80 30.14 3.80 34.76
N VAL A 81 30.24 2.83 33.89
CA VAL A 81 29.77 2.94 32.51
C VAL A 81 28.44 2.19 32.46
N THR A 82 27.35 2.87 32.69
CA THR A 82 26.01 2.38 32.41
C THR A 82 25.85 2.38 30.88
N LEU A 83 26.09 1.25 30.25
CA LEU A 83 25.62 1.00 28.90
C LEU A 83 24.13 0.64 29.04
N SER A 84 23.26 1.61 28.79
CA SER A 84 21.84 1.37 28.65
C SER A 84 21.58 0.80 27.23
N PRO A 85 21.36 -0.53 27.09
CA PRO A 85 21.02 -1.12 25.78
C PRO A 85 19.78 -0.47 25.18
N GLY A 86 18.89 0.07 26.04
CA GLY A 86 17.68 0.79 25.66
C GLY A 86 17.96 1.99 24.75
N GLU A 87 18.90 2.86 25.11
CA GLU A 87 19.23 4.06 24.31
C GLU A 87 19.72 3.74 22.89
N LEU A 88 20.32 2.57 22.69
CA LEU A 88 20.79 2.12 21.38
C LEU A 88 19.65 1.58 20.50
N LEU A 89 18.55 1.12 21.13
CA LEU A 89 17.38 0.58 20.45
C LEU A 89 16.32 1.64 20.16
N ASP A 90 16.37 2.81 20.81
CA ASP A 90 15.41 3.88 20.65
C ASP A 90 15.18 4.32 19.19
N PRO A 91 16.24 4.58 18.36
CA PRO A 91 16.04 5.01 16.98
C PRO A 91 15.33 3.96 16.13
N ILE A 92 15.53 2.68 16.45
CA ILE A 92 14.91 1.57 15.73
C ILE A 92 13.46 1.40 16.17
N ASN A 93 13.20 1.52 17.46
CA ASN A 93 11.85 1.52 18.00
C ASN A 93 11.00 2.63 17.38
N ASP A 94 11.53 3.84 17.30
CA ASP A 94 10.87 4.99 16.66
C ASP A 94 10.59 4.73 15.17
N LEU A 95 11.54 4.12 14.46
CA LEU A 95 11.36 3.77 13.06
C LEU A 95 10.24 2.74 12.85
N ILE A 96 10.17 1.72 13.72
CA ILE A 96 9.13 0.68 13.67
C ILE A 96 7.77 1.27 14.04
N GLU A 97 7.72 2.22 14.98
CA GLU A 97 6.50 2.91 15.32
C GLU A 97 5.97 3.76 14.16
N GLN A 98 6.85 4.53 13.49
CA GLN A 98 6.51 5.29 12.29
C GLN A 98 6.06 4.36 11.15
N PHE A 99 6.74 3.24 10.95
CA PHE A 99 6.35 2.22 9.98
C PHE A 99 4.96 1.65 10.26
N SER A 100 4.67 1.32 11.52
CA SER A 100 3.33 0.88 11.94
C SER A 100 2.25 1.91 11.60
N SER A 101 2.55 3.20 11.79
CA SER A 101 1.64 4.30 11.47
C SER A 101 1.38 4.40 9.97
N ILE A 102 2.41 4.21 9.13
CA ILE A 102 2.29 4.14 7.67
C ILE A 102 1.43 2.95 7.25
N LEU A 103 1.64 1.78 7.84
CA LEU A 103 0.84 0.58 7.55
C LEU A 103 -0.62 0.74 7.95
N LEU A 104 -0.90 1.42 9.05
CA LEU A 104 -2.26 1.76 9.45
C LEU A 104 -2.92 2.68 8.43
N LEU A 105 -2.23 3.75 8.00
CA LEU A 105 -2.71 4.65 6.96
C LEU A 105 -2.96 3.91 5.64
N ALA A 106 -2.03 3.04 5.24
CA ALA A 106 -2.15 2.20 4.06
C ALA A 106 -3.40 1.29 4.14
N SER A 107 -3.65 0.67 5.30
CA SER A 107 -4.81 -0.18 5.53
C SER A 107 -6.12 0.59 5.43
N ILE A 108 -6.19 1.79 6.00
CA ILE A 108 -7.36 2.68 5.92
C ILE A 108 -7.63 3.06 4.46
N SER A 109 -6.59 3.46 3.73
CA SER A 109 -6.69 3.83 2.31
C SER A 109 -7.20 2.67 1.45
N LEU A 110 -6.65 1.47 1.63
CA LEU A 110 -7.08 0.25 0.93
C LEU A 110 -8.53 -0.13 1.30
N GLY A 111 -8.90 0.01 2.56
CA GLY A 111 -10.27 -0.18 3.03
C GLY A 111 -11.25 0.78 2.35
N MET A 112 -10.88 2.05 2.21
CA MET A 112 -11.67 3.05 1.50
C MET A 112 -11.81 2.71 0.00
N GLN A 113 -10.74 2.27 -0.65
CA GLN A 113 -10.77 1.82 -2.05
C GLN A 113 -11.70 0.61 -2.24
N LYS A 114 -11.72 -0.33 -1.29
CA LYS A 114 -12.63 -1.47 -1.29
C LYS A 114 -14.10 -1.03 -1.16
N ILE A 115 -14.39 -0.06 -0.30
CA ILE A 115 -15.72 0.54 -0.18
C ILE A 115 -16.11 1.23 -1.49
N LEU A 116 -15.20 2.02 -2.09
CA LEU A 116 -15.44 2.65 -3.39
C LEU A 116 -15.73 1.61 -4.49
N LEU A 117 -14.99 0.51 -4.51
CA LEU A 117 -15.24 -0.60 -5.46
C LEU A 117 -16.64 -1.18 -5.26
N THR A 118 -17.06 -1.39 -4.02
CA THR A 118 -18.40 -1.89 -3.68
C THR A 118 -19.49 -0.92 -4.15
N VAL A 119 -19.30 0.37 -3.93
CA VAL A 119 -20.23 1.42 -4.41
C VAL A 119 -20.26 1.46 -5.93
N SER A 120 -19.10 1.42 -6.59
CA SER A 120 -19.03 1.44 -8.06
C SER A 120 -19.70 0.23 -8.69
N ASN A 121 -19.68 -0.93 -8.00
CA ASN A 121 -20.31 -2.18 -8.42
C ASN A 121 -21.82 -2.25 -8.12
N ALA A 122 -22.37 -1.26 -7.42
CA ALA A 122 -23.81 -1.24 -7.13
C ALA A 122 -24.60 -1.25 -8.44
N GLY A 123 -25.63 -2.11 -8.52
CA GLY A 123 -26.48 -2.22 -9.70
C GLY A 123 -27.12 -0.88 -10.10
N LEU A 124 -27.36 0.01 -9.12
CA LEU A 124 -27.84 1.36 -9.36
C LEU A 124 -26.87 2.18 -10.24
N VAL A 125 -25.56 2.10 -9.99
CA VAL A 125 -24.54 2.83 -10.77
C VAL A 125 -24.52 2.32 -12.21
N SER A 126 -24.56 0.99 -12.40
CA SER A 126 -24.64 0.39 -13.74
C SER A 126 -25.94 0.74 -14.46
N ALA A 127 -27.07 0.78 -13.75
CA ALA A 127 -28.36 1.19 -14.32
C ALA A 127 -28.39 2.67 -14.72
N LEU A 128 -27.88 3.56 -13.86
CA LEU A 128 -27.76 5.00 -14.17
C LEU A 128 -26.83 5.23 -15.36
N LEU A 129 -25.67 4.57 -15.38
CA LEU A 129 -24.74 4.65 -16.50
C LEU A 129 -25.41 4.20 -17.80
N SER A 130 -26.09 3.06 -17.78
CA SER A 130 -26.81 2.52 -18.94
C SER A 130 -27.88 3.49 -19.42
N GLY A 131 -28.70 4.04 -18.53
CA GLY A 131 -29.75 5.01 -18.83
C GLY A 131 -29.18 6.29 -19.47
N VAL A 132 -28.14 6.85 -18.89
CA VAL A 132 -27.48 8.07 -19.40
C VAL A 132 -26.82 7.82 -20.76
N LEU A 133 -26.15 6.68 -20.96
CA LEU A 133 -25.53 6.33 -22.24
C LEU A 133 -26.57 6.12 -23.35
N VAL A 134 -27.67 5.42 -23.07
CA VAL A 134 -28.75 5.26 -24.01
C VAL A 134 -29.41 6.60 -24.33
N LEU A 135 -29.67 7.43 -23.32
CA LEU A 135 -30.24 8.77 -23.51
C LEU A 135 -29.29 9.65 -24.32
N ALA A 136 -27.99 9.61 -24.04
CA ALA A 136 -26.98 10.36 -24.81
C ALA A 136 -26.96 9.91 -26.28
N CYS A 137 -27.09 8.61 -26.55
CA CYS A 137 -27.16 8.08 -27.90
C CYS A 137 -28.42 8.55 -28.61
N LEU A 138 -29.60 8.52 -27.96
CA LEU A 138 -30.89 8.99 -28.52
C LEU A 138 -30.85 10.49 -28.81
N VAL A 139 -30.33 11.30 -27.89
CA VAL A 139 -30.19 12.75 -28.06
C VAL A 139 -29.15 13.07 -29.16
N HIS A 140 -28.10 12.31 -29.27
CA HIS A 140 -27.14 12.46 -30.35
C HIS A 140 -27.79 12.24 -31.73
N TRP A 141 -28.73 11.33 -31.80
CA TRP A 141 -29.39 10.94 -33.05
C TRP A 141 -30.55 11.87 -33.43
N ARG A 142 -31.36 12.28 -32.43
CA ARG A 142 -32.67 12.98 -32.68
C ARG A 142 -32.64 14.47 -32.38
N ALA A 143 -31.83 14.92 -31.40
CA ALA A 143 -31.87 16.31 -30.96
C ALA A 143 -30.78 17.14 -31.62
N ARG A 144 -31.16 18.32 -32.12
CA ARG A 144 -30.27 19.33 -32.67
C ARG A 144 -29.64 20.24 -31.58
N SER A 145 -30.05 20.13 -30.31
CA SER A 145 -29.56 20.99 -29.22
C SER A 145 -28.15 20.60 -28.77
N PRO A 146 -27.17 21.46 -28.97
CA PRO A 146 -25.77 21.19 -28.55
C PRO A 146 -25.61 21.17 -27.04
N ILE A 147 -26.47 21.87 -26.30
CA ILE A 147 -26.40 21.99 -24.83
C ILE A 147 -26.67 20.63 -24.17
N TRP A 148 -27.77 19.97 -24.54
CA TRP A 148 -28.13 18.66 -23.98
C TRP A 148 -27.09 17.57 -24.31
N ARG A 149 -26.52 17.63 -25.51
CA ARG A 149 -25.46 16.69 -25.91
C ARG A 149 -24.22 16.85 -25.02
N ARG A 150 -23.81 18.11 -24.71
CA ARG A 150 -22.68 18.39 -23.83
C ARG A 150 -22.95 17.93 -22.40
N GLN A 151 -24.13 18.22 -21.84
CA GLN A 151 -24.48 17.85 -20.47
C GLN A 151 -24.52 16.32 -20.29
N LEU A 152 -25.15 15.61 -21.22
CA LEU A 152 -25.20 14.15 -21.18
C LEU A 152 -23.82 13.51 -21.37
N ALA A 153 -22.97 14.06 -22.24
CA ALA A 153 -21.60 13.58 -22.39
C ALA A 153 -20.77 13.77 -21.10
N ARG A 154 -20.93 14.92 -20.42
CA ARG A 154 -20.27 15.17 -19.12
C ARG A 154 -20.77 14.21 -18.04
N LEU A 155 -22.07 14.02 -17.95
CA LEU A 155 -22.65 13.09 -16.99
C LEU A 155 -22.24 11.64 -17.28
N ALA A 156 -22.22 11.23 -18.55
CA ALA A 156 -21.73 9.92 -18.95
C ALA A 156 -20.25 9.73 -18.57
N ALA A 157 -19.40 10.74 -18.82
CA ALA A 157 -17.97 10.70 -18.46
C ALA A 157 -17.75 10.57 -16.94
N LEU A 158 -18.55 11.29 -16.13
CA LEU A 158 -18.51 11.17 -14.67
C LEU A 158 -18.95 9.79 -14.19
N LEU A 159 -20.02 9.25 -14.75
CA LEU A 159 -20.51 7.92 -14.40
C LEU A 159 -19.56 6.80 -14.87
N LEU A 160 -18.93 6.96 -16.02
CA LEU A 160 -17.88 6.07 -16.50
C LEU A 160 -16.67 6.08 -15.56
N LEU A 161 -16.25 7.27 -15.13
CA LEU A 161 -15.18 7.40 -14.14
C LEU A 161 -15.59 6.71 -12.83
N LEU A 162 -16.75 7.02 -12.29
CA LEU A 162 -17.24 6.43 -11.04
C LEU A 162 -17.31 4.89 -11.14
N ARG A 163 -17.75 4.34 -12.29
CA ARG A 163 -17.92 2.89 -12.47
C ARG A 163 -16.61 2.15 -12.69
N PHE A 164 -15.69 2.72 -13.46
CA PHE A 164 -14.51 2.00 -13.93
C PHE A 164 -13.20 2.45 -13.29
N PHE A 165 -13.17 3.59 -12.59
CA PHE A 165 -11.94 4.12 -12.02
C PHE A 165 -11.25 3.12 -11.10
N VAL A 166 -11.96 2.59 -10.09
CA VAL A 166 -11.36 1.67 -9.11
C VAL A 166 -10.96 0.34 -9.75
N PRO A 167 -11.79 -0.35 -10.54
CA PRO A 167 -11.37 -1.57 -11.22
C PRO A 167 -10.15 -1.39 -12.12
N VAL A 168 -10.14 -0.34 -12.95
CA VAL A 168 -9.02 -0.08 -13.88
C VAL A 168 -7.74 0.28 -13.13
N TYR A 169 -7.86 1.14 -12.13
CA TYR A 169 -6.74 1.49 -11.26
C TYR A 169 -6.17 0.25 -10.55
N ALA A 170 -7.02 -0.58 -9.94
CA ALA A 170 -6.58 -1.76 -9.20
C ALA A 170 -5.85 -2.77 -10.10
N LEU A 171 -6.36 -2.99 -11.31
CA LEU A 171 -5.71 -3.88 -12.29
C LEU A 171 -4.38 -3.32 -12.79
N ALA A 172 -4.31 -2.01 -13.05
CA ALA A 172 -3.07 -1.35 -13.44
C ALA A 172 -2.03 -1.42 -12.31
N SER A 173 -2.45 -1.18 -11.06
CA SER A 173 -1.61 -1.31 -9.87
C SER A 173 -1.14 -2.73 -9.64
N GLN A 174 -1.98 -3.74 -9.90
CA GLN A 174 -1.60 -5.15 -9.83
C GLN A 174 -0.45 -5.50 -10.79
N GLN A 175 -0.46 -4.93 -12.00
CA GLN A 175 0.61 -5.16 -12.97
C GLN A 175 1.92 -4.49 -12.54
N LEU A 176 1.84 -3.25 -12.03
CA LEU A 176 3.00 -2.54 -11.47
C LEU A 176 3.57 -3.28 -10.25
N ASP A 177 2.69 -3.77 -9.38
CA ASP A 177 3.07 -4.54 -8.20
C ASP A 177 3.88 -5.78 -8.60
N ARG A 178 3.35 -6.59 -9.51
CA ARG A 178 4.01 -7.82 -9.96
C ARG A 178 5.38 -7.59 -10.60
N GLN A 179 5.53 -6.49 -11.34
CA GLN A 179 6.75 -6.24 -12.11
C GLN A 179 7.85 -5.56 -11.28
N PHE A 180 7.49 -4.64 -10.38
CA PHE A 180 8.44 -3.73 -9.76
C PHE A 180 8.50 -3.84 -8.23
N LEU A 181 7.38 -4.14 -7.57
CA LEU A 181 7.30 -4.04 -6.12
C LEU A 181 7.39 -5.40 -5.40
N GLN A 182 6.94 -6.49 -6.03
CA GLN A 182 6.97 -7.81 -5.40
C GLN A 182 8.35 -8.30 -5.00
N PRO A 183 9.41 -8.16 -5.80
CA PRO A 183 10.75 -8.60 -5.40
C PRO A 183 11.21 -7.91 -4.11
N SER A 184 11.12 -6.58 -4.06
CA SER A 184 11.51 -5.79 -2.89
C SER A 184 10.64 -6.08 -1.66
N LEU A 185 9.34 -6.33 -1.86
CA LEU A 185 8.42 -6.72 -0.78
C LEU A 185 8.79 -8.06 -0.16
N LEU A 186 9.08 -9.07 -0.98
CA LEU A 186 9.43 -10.41 -0.50
C LEU A 186 10.73 -10.39 0.29
N GLU A 187 11.74 -9.72 -0.22
CA GLU A 187 13.04 -9.57 0.44
C GLU A 187 12.90 -8.85 1.78
N ALA A 188 12.27 -7.68 1.79
CA ALA A 188 12.13 -6.87 2.98
C ALA A 188 11.17 -7.49 4.03
N SER A 189 10.11 -8.19 3.61
CA SER A 189 9.21 -8.89 4.53
C SER A 189 9.89 -10.09 5.19
N ALA A 190 10.70 -10.83 4.46
CA ALA A 190 11.49 -11.94 5.02
C ALA A 190 12.50 -11.44 6.07
N ALA A 191 13.15 -10.30 5.81
CA ALA A 191 14.05 -9.68 6.78
C ALA A 191 13.31 -9.23 8.05
N LEU A 192 12.09 -8.69 7.92
CA LEU A 192 11.27 -8.29 9.05
C LEU A 192 10.82 -9.49 9.90
N ASP A 193 10.39 -10.59 9.26
CA ASP A 193 9.98 -11.81 9.95
C ASP A 193 11.15 -12.45 10.71
N LEU A 194 12.34 -12.52 10.09
CA LEU A 194 13.54 -13.01 10.74
C LEU A 194 13.93 -12.15 11.95
N SER A 195 13.84 -10.82 11.83
CA SER A 195 14.14 -9.91 12.92
C SER A 195 13.17 -10.03 14.08
N ARG A 196 11.90 -10.30 13.80
CA ARG A 196 10.88 -10.61 14.82
C ARG A 196 11.22 -11.90 15.56
N GLU A 197 11.61 -12.95 14.84
CA GLU A 197 11.97 -14.24 15.45
C GLU A 197 13.19 -14.08 16.35
N VAL A 198 14.21 -13.37 15.93
CA VAL A 198 15.40 -13.07 16.72
C VAL A 198 15.06 -12.23 17.95
N ALA A 199 14.22 -11.21 17.85
CA ALA A 199 13.81 -10.38 18.97
C ALA A 199 12.97 -11.18 19.98
N GLN A 200 12.08 -12.07 19.52
CA GLN A 200 11.31 -12.95 20.39
C GLN A 200 12.19 -14.00 21.09
N ALA A 201 13.16 -14.58 20.40
CA ALA A 201 14.11 -15.50 21.00
C ALA A 201 14.94 -14.83 22.11
N ALA A 202 15.35 -13.57 21.88
CA ALA A 202 16.10 -12.80 22.88
C ALA A 202 15.27 -12.48 24.15
N THR A 203 13.93 -12.40 24.03
CA THR A 203 13.03 -12.20 25.19
C THR A 203 12.68 -13.50 25.91
N GLN A 204 12.86 -14.66 25.26
CA GLN A 204 12.49 -15.97 25.79
C GLN A 204 13.65 -16.72 26.43
N ASP A 205 14.90 -16.26 26.28
CA ASP A 205 16.02 -16.83 27.01
C ASP A 205 15.79 -16.62 28.52
N PRO A 206 15.62 -17.68 29.31
CA PRO A 206 15.30 -17.52 30.70
C PRO A 206 16.44 -16.85 31.42
N VAL A 207 16.12 -15.71 32.01
CA VAL A 207 16.87 -15.20 33.16
C VAL A 207 17.20 -16.39 34.06
N VAL A 208 18.49 -16.61 34.20
CA VAL A 208 19.15 -17.57 35.11
C VAL A 208 18.23 -18.12 36.20
N PRO A 209 18.08 -19.44 36.33
CA PRO A 209 17.36 -20.04 37.46
C PRO A 209 18.00 -19.56 38.75
N ALA A 210 17.17 -19.05 39.66
CA ALA A 210 17.60 -18.71 40.99
C ALA A 210 18.11 -20.00 41.67
N THR A 211 19.40 -20.28 41.54
CA THR A 211 20.06 -21.39 42.21
C THR A 211 20.30 -21.01 43.67
N PRO A 212 20.16 -21.95 44.63
CA PRO A 212 20.35 -21.69 46.04
C PRO A 212 21.77 -21.16 46.37
N PRO A 213 22.02 -20.56 47.53
CA PRO A 213 23.17 -19.72 47.79
C PRO A 213 24.48 -20.50 47.69
N ALA A 214 25.18 -20.34 46.57
CA ALA A 214 26.56 -20.79 46.41
C ALA A 214 27.53 -19.93 47.24
N SER A 215 28.62 -20.54 47.70
CA SER A 215 29.66 -19.88 48.50
C SER A 215 30.23 -18.67 47.77
N VAL A 216 30.69 -17.63 48.50
CA VAL A 216 31.23 -16.38 47.95
C VAL A 216 32.35 -16.63 46.95
N SER A 217 33.15 -17.70 47.16
CA SER A 217 34.22 -18.11 46.26
C SER A 217 33.73 -18.64 44.91
N GLN A 218 32.59 -19.33 44.88
CA GLN A 218 31.96 -19.77 43.63
C GLN A 218 31.33 -18.61 42.89
N ARG A 219 30.72 -17.65 43.57
CA ARG A 219 30.20 -16.43 42.95
C ARG A 219 31.33 -15.58 42.34
N LEU A 220 32.50 -15.49 42.98
CA LEU A 220 33.65 -14.82 42.42
C LEU A 220 34.21 -15.55 41.19
N ALA A 221 34.30 -16.87 41.22
CA ALA A 221 34.79 -17.63 40.06
C ALA A 221 33.81 -17.59 38.87
N ASP A 222 32.51 -17.60 39.14
CA ASP A 222 31.49 -17.45 38.13
C ASP A 222 31.49 -16.01 37.56
N TRP A 223 31.69 -15.01 38.42
CA TRP A 223 31.85 -13.63 38.01
C TRP A 223 33.12 -13.43 37.13
N PHE A 224 34.23 -14.06 37.44
CA PHE A 224 35.44 -14.02 36.58
C PHE A 224 35.26 -14.76 35.25
N ARG A 225 34.46 -15.84 35.22
CA ARG A 225 34.05 -16.48 33.95
C ARG A 225 33.10 -15.61 33.14
N GLU A 226 32.21 -14.94 33.83
CA GLU A 226 31.21 -14.04 33.26
C GLU A 226 31.85 -12.72 32.76
N THR A 227 32.94 -12.24 33.44
CA THR A 227 33.73 -11.08 32.97
C THR A 227 34.49 -11.39 31.67
N GLY A 228 34.88 -12.67 31.45
CA GLY A 228 35.33 -13.17 30.14
C GLY A 228 34.23 -13.15 29.09
N ALA A 229 32.98 -13.30 29.50
CA ALA A 229 31.80 -13.23 28.63
C ALA A 229 31.40 -11.78 28.25
N THR A 230 31.90 -10.75 28.97
CA THR A 230 31.65 -9.33 28.61
C THR A 230 32.22 -8.93 27.25
N ILE A 231 33.29 -9.62 26.79
CA ILE A 231 33.79 -9.45 25.41
C ILE A 231 32.81 -9.99 24.40
N ASP A 232 32.08 -11.06 24.75
CA ASP A 232 31.09 -11.70 23.90
C ASP A 232 29.78 -10.90 23.86
N ILE A 233 29.43 -10.20 24.96
CA ILE A 233 28.24 -9.31 25.02
C ILE A 233 28.45 -8.11 24.07
N ARG A 234 29.61 -7.48 24.04
CA ARG A 234 29.91 -6.41 23.09
C ARG A 234 29.80 -6.90 21.64
N ALA A 235 30.40 -8.05 21.35
CA ALA A 235 30.32 -8.65 20.01
C ALA A 235 28.85 -9.06 19.64
N ARG A 236 28.06 -9.46 20.62
CA ARG A 236 26.64 -9.80 20.46
C ARG A 236 25.81 -8.55 20.22
N ILE A 237 26.02 -7.49 21.01
CA ILE A 237 25.37 -6.19 20.82
C ILE A 237 25.76 -5.60 19.46
N GLN A 238 27.05 -5.67 19.07
CA GLN A 238 27.51 -5.17 17.78
C GLN A 238 26.87 -5.94 16.61
N ARG A 239 26.72 -7.25 16.74
CA ARG A 239 26.00 -8.08 15.75
C ARG A 239 24.51 -7.72 15.68
N LEU A 240 23.85 -7.54 16.80
CA LEU A 240 22.46 -7.07 16.87
C LEU A 240 22.30 -5.68 16.22
N LEU A 241 23.18 -4.74 16.55
CA LEU A 241 23.14 -3.40 15.96
C LEU A 241 23.37 -3.42 14.45
N ASN A 242 24.26 -4.27 13.95
CA ASN A 242 24.47 -4.44 12.52
C ASN A 242 23.25 -5.08 11.82
N GLN A 243 22.61 -6.07 12.44
CA GLN A 243 21.38 -6.68 11.94
C GLN A 243 20.21 -5.68 11.97
N LEU A 244 20.11 -4.88 13.01
CA LEU A 244 19.09 -3.85 13.14
C LEU A 244 19.33 -2.67 12.18
N GLY A 245 20.59 -2.36 11.85
CA GLY A 245 20.93 -1.39 10.81
C GLY A 245 20.44 -1.83 9.42
N ALA A 246 20.64 -3.09 9.06
CA ALA A 246 20.10 -3.67 7.84
C ALA A 246 18.56 -3.69 7.83
N LEU A 247 17.93 -3.93 8.98
CA LEU A 247 16.49 -3.88 9.15
C LEU A 247 15.92 -2.49 8.83
N SER A 248 16.62 -1.43 9.19
CA SER A 248 16.18 -0.05 8.92
C SER A 248 15.98 0.22 7.43
N GLU A 249 16.88 -0.27 6.59
CA GLU A 249 16.78 -0.15 5.12
C GLU A 249 15.54 -0.89 4.58
N HIS A 250 15.29 -2.09 5.08
CA HIS A 250 14.12 -2.87 4.69
C HIS A 250 12.81 -2.23 5.16
N ILE A 251 12.77 -1.65 6.37
CA ILE A 251 11.60 -0.93 6.89
C ILE A 251 11.30 0.30 6.03
N VAL A 252 12.31 1.08 5.65
CA VAL A 252 12.14 2.24 4.77
C VAL A 252 11.61 1.78 3.40
N THR A 253 12.19 0.74 2.83
CA THR A 253 11.74 0.16 1.55
C THR A 253 10.29 -0.27 1.62
N LEU A 254 9.89 -1.02 2.64
CA LEU A 254 8.50 -1.43 2.86
C LEU A 254 7.57 -0.23 3.03
N SER A 255 7.98 0.78 3.80
CA SER A 255 7.22 2.01 4.00
C SER A 255 6.91 2.69 2.68
N VAL A 256 7.93 2.87 1.83
CA VAL A 256 7.79 3.49 0.51
C VAL A 256 6.87 2.66 -0.39
N VAL A 257 7.03 1.34 -0.40
CA VAL A 257 6.22 0.44 -1.22
C VAL A 257 4.76 0.49 -0.79
N PHE A 258 4.47 0.35 0.51
CA PHE A 258 3.09 0.40 1.01
C PHE A 258 2.44 1.77 0.82
N LEU A 259 3.19 2.86 1.03
CA LEU A 259 2.69 4.21 0.79
C LEU A 259 2.40 4.44 -0.69
N LEU A 260 3.30 3.98 -1.57
CA LEU A 260 3.11 4.10 -3.02
C LEU A 260 1.89 3.32 -3.48
N GLN A 261 1.74 2.06 -3.06
CA GLN A 261 0.60 1.21 -3.43
C GLN A 261 -0.74 1.75 -2.91
N SER A 262 -0.78 2.20 -1.66
CA SER A 262 -2.03 2.55 -0.99
C SER A 262 -2.48 3.99 -1.24
N VAL A 263 -1.56 4.92 -1.43
CA VAL A 263 -1.84 6.36 -1.56
C VAL A 263 -1.29 6.92 -2.87
N GLY A 264 -0.03 6.67 -3.17
CA GLY A 264 0.66 7.27 -4.32
C GLY A 264 0.01 6.90 -5.66
N LEU A 265 -0.16 5.61 -5.92
CA LEU A 265 -0.77 5.12 -7.17
C LEU A 265 -2.23 5.58 -7.32
N PRO A 266 -3.12 5.45 -6.31
CA PRO A 266 -4.48 5.98 -6.42
C PRO A 266 -4.53 7.47 -6.76
N LEU A 267 -3.71 8.30 -6.10
CA LEU A 267 -3.66 9.74 -6.36
C LEU A 267 -3.11 10.05 -7.76
N PHE A 268 -2.10 9.32 -8.21
CA PHE A 268 -1.57 9.44 -9.56
C PHE A 268 -2.65 9.13 -10.61
N PHE A 269 -3.34 8.01 -10.49
CA PHE A 269 -4.42 7.65 -11.41
C PHE A 269 -5.60 8.62 -11.33
N LEU A 270 -5.94 9.13 -10.13
CA LEU A 270 -6.98 10.13 -9.95
C LEU A 270 -6.61 11.46 -10.64
N SER A 271 -5.36 11.89 -10.54
CA SER A 271 -4.87 13.08 -11.22
C SER A 271 -4.92 12.92 -12.74
N LEU A 272 -4.53 11.76 -13.25
CA LEU A 272 -4.59 11.42 -14.67
C LEU A 272 -6.05 11.42 -15.18
N ALA A 273 -6.96 10.83 -14.42
CA ALA A 273 -8.39 10.83 -14.73
C ALA A 273 -8.99 12.25 -14.72
N GLY A 274 -8.59 13.06 -13.74
CA GLY A 274 -8.98 14.47 -13.66
C GLY A 274 -8.46 15.29 -14.84
N PHE A 275 -7.23 15.05 -15.28
CA PHE A 275 -6.67 15.67 -16.49
C PHE A 275 -7.45 15.26 -17.75
N ALA A 276 -7.73 13.97 -17.91
CA ALA A 276 -8.53 13.46 -19.03
C ALA A 276 -9.93 14.07 -19.06
N LEU A 277 -10.60 14.20 -17.91
CA LEU A 277 -11.90 14.84 -17.80
C LEU A 277 -11.83 16.32 -18.21
N ARG A 278 -10.83 17.07 -17.74
CA ARG A 278 -10.65 18.49 -18.12
C ARG A 278 -10.46 18.64 -19.61
N SER A 279 -9.69 17.78 -20.26
CA SER A 279 -9.50 17.77 -21.70
C SER A 279 -10.83 17.58 -22.46
N ILE A 280 -11.67 16.64 -22.02
CA ILE A 280 -13.01 16.41 -22.58
C ILE A 280 -13.92 17.64 -22.40
N TRP A 281 -13.78 18.37 -21.28
CA TRP A 281 -14.57 19.57 -21.00
C TRP A 281 -14.16 20.76 -21.87
N GLN A 282 -12.86 20.92 -22.19
CA GLN A 282 -12.32 21.99 -23.00
C GLN A 282 -12.66 21.83 -24.49
N ILE A 283 -12.58 20.60 -25.03
CA ILE A 283 -12.96 20.32 -26.44
C ILE A 283 -14.42 20.72 -26.74
N GLY A 284 -15.29 20.75 -25.73
CA GLY A 284 -16.68 21.20 -25.89
C GLY A 284 -16.89 22.72 -25.72
N ALA A 285 -15.89 23.49 -25.29
CA ALA A 285 -16.02 24.92 -25.07
C ALA A 285 -15.65 25.78 -26.32
N ASP A 286 -14.82 25.22 -27.19
CA ASP A 286 -14.24 25.93 -28.32
C ASP A 286 -15.14 25.97 -29.60
N VAL A 287 -16.41 25.59 -29.49
CA VAL A 287 -17.35 25.77 -30.62
C VAL A 287 -17.99 27.13 -30.46
N PRO A 288 -17.65 28.13 -31.31
CA PRO A 288 -18.25 29.44 -31.24
C PRO A 288 -19.76 29.34 -31.44
N GLU A 289 -20.50 30.08 -30.63
CA GLU A 289 -21.96 30.22 -30.79
C GLU A 289 -22.21 30.91 -32.15
N PRO A 290 -23.21 30.45 -32.92
CA PRO A 290 -23.57 31.07 -34.20
C PRO A 290 -24.16 32.47 -34.05
#